data_63002b827063491863a2555d76cc3325
#
_entry.id   63002b827063491863a2555d76cc3325
#
_cell.length_a   1.000
_cell.length_b   1.000
_cell.length_c   1.000
_cell.angle_alpha   90.00
_cell.angle_beta   90.00
_cell.angle_gamma   90.00
#
_symmetry.space_group_name_H-M   'P 1'
#
loop_
_entity.id
_entity.type
_entity.pdbx_description
1 polymer ?
#
loop_
_entity_poly.entity_id
_entity_poly.type
_entity_poly.pdbx_seq_one_letter_code
_entity_poly.pdbx_strand_id
1 'polypeptide(L)'
;KNVEDENFFRNVIFENLNGNLNKPVLDKYYLFGAINIYNSKIKLNNFHIKNIFSEDAINIMSSDFLLENGVFNEISSDAIDIDYGKGIISNLEMKNILNDAIDFSESHTNVSNIFFRNIGDKAISAGENSKIEIDNLKISDSYLGITSKDGSDVNAENIKISSVTIPFASYKKKNEYSEPQLKIKKIHYNGYKKLYLKDKFAKIIIDNKKKKKITKNILDIIYNPSHKIY
;
A
#
# COMPACT_ATOMS: atom_id res chain seq x y z
N LYS A 1 10.78 -18.94 -9.02
CA LYS A 1 11.92 -19.82 -8.88
C LYS A 1 12.59 -19.51 -7.55
N ASN A 2 12.75 -20.49 -6.69
CA ASN A 2 13.44 -20.33 -5.41
C ASN A 2 14.90 -20.02 -5.69
N VAL A 3 15.36 -18.87 -5.30
CA VAL A 3 16.76 -18.45 -5.45
C VAL A 3 17.27 -18.10 -4.06
N GLU A 4 18.26 -18.81 -3.58
CA GLU A 4 18.88 -18.57 -2.27
C GLU A 4 19.71 -17.28 -2.27
N ASP A 5 20.24 -16.90 -3.43
CA ASP A 5 21.05 -15.70 -3.62
C ASP A 5 20.18 -14.44 -3.80
N GLU A 6 20.70 -13.30 -3.40
CA GLU A 6 20.06 -12.01 -3.57
C GLU A 6 20.06 -11.61 -5.06
N ASN A 7 18.88 -11.34 -5.60
CA ASN A 7 18.74 -10.81 -6.96
C ASN A 7 18.80 -9.29 -6.91
N PHE A 8 19.80 -8.69 -7.52
CA PHE A 8 20.00 -7.25 -7.50
C PHE A 8 19.83 -6.65 -8.88
N PHE A 9 18.90 -5.71 -8.99
CA PHE A 9 18.67 -4.89 -10.18
C PHE A 9 18.91 -3.41 -9.86
N ARG A 10 19.66 -2.74 -10.70
CA ARG A 10 19.97 -1.33 -10.54
C ARG A 10 19.87 -0.60 -11.88
N ASN A 11 19.35 0.64 -11.85
CA ASN A 11 19.21 1.48 -13.03
C ASN A 11 18.33 0.82 -14.11
N VAL A 12 17.17 0.30 -13.71
CA VAL A 12 16.25 -0.41 -14.62
C VAL A 12 14.98 0.38 -14.86
N ILE A 13 14.43 0.23 -16.06
CA ILE A 13 13.15 0.80 -16.43
C ILE A 13 12.24 -0.35 -16.89
N PHE A 14 11.07 -0.45 -16.29
CA PHE A 14 9.98 -1.31 -16.72
C PHE A 14 8.85 -0.43 -17.23
N GLU A 15 8.53 -0.54 -18.50
CA GLU A 15 7.50 0.30 -19.08
C GLU A 15 6.63 -0.43 -20.10
N ASN A 16 5.38 0.03 -20.22
CA ASN A 16 4.41 -0.50 -21.19
C ASN A 16 4.18 -2.02 -21.04
N LEU A 17 4.17 -2.51 -19.80
CA LEU A 17 3.92 -3.92 -19.52
C LEU A 17 2.40 -4.16 -19.34
N ASN A 18 1.92 -5.24 -19.93
CA ASN A 18 0.57 -5.74 -19.77
C ASN A 18 0.59 -7.08 -19.06
N GLY A 19 -0.05 -7.15 -17.89
CA GLY A 19 -0.32 -8.42 -17.22
C GLY A 19 -1.44 -9.18 -17.91
N ASN A 20 -1.27 -10.48 -18.12
CA ASN A 20 -2.30 -11.31 -18.74
C ASN A 20 -3.27 -11.82 -17.65
N LEU A 21 -4.27 -11.02 -17.30
CA LEU A 21 -5.24 -11.27 -16.24
C LEU A 21 -6.08 -12.54 -16.39
N ASN A 22 -6.07 -13.20 -17.55
CA ASN A 22 -7.01 -14.26 -17.89
C ASN A 22 -6.40 -15.59 -18.33
N LYS A 23 -5.09 -15.79 -18.20
CA LYS A 23 -4.47 -17.07 -18.59
C LYS A 23 -3.41 -17.49 -17.57
N PRO A 24 -3.46 -18.75 -17.09
CA PRO A 24 -2.36 -19.28 -16.29
C PRO A 24 -1.07 -19.29 -17.14
N VAL A 25 0.00 -18.71 -16.60
CA VAL A 25 1.30 -18.64 -17.29
C VAL A 25 2.01 -20.00 -17.26
N LEU A 26 1.69 -20.82 -16.27
CA LEU A 26 2.18 -22.18 -16.11
C LEU A 26 1.04 -23.03 -15.56
N ASP A 27 0.39 -23.82 -16.40
CA ASP A 27 -0.71 -24.78 -16.18
C ASP A 27 -1.58 -24.68 -14.89
N LYS A 28 -1.13 -24.00 -13.84
CA LYS A 28 -1.80 -23.88 -12.54
C LYS A 28 -1.51 -22.58 -11.77
N TYR A 29 -0.62 -21.71 -12.24
CA TYR A 29 -0.25 -20.50 -11.51
C TYR A 29 -0.73 -19.25 -12.25
N TYR A 30 -1.53 -18.45 -11.57
CA TYR A 30 -1.88 -17.11 -12.00
C TYR A 30 -0.78 -16.16 -11.50
N LEU A 31 -0.25 -15.35 -12.40
CA LEU A 31 0.66 -14.26 -12.06
C LEU A 31 -0.16 -12.97 -12.14
N PHE A 32 -0.34 -12.31 -11.01
CA PHE A 32 -1.16 -11.10 -10.89
C PHE A 32 -0.41 -9.85 -11.32
N GLY A 33 0.90 -9.80 -11.08
CA GLY A 33 1.73 -8.66 -11.40
C GLY A 33 2.31 -8.66 -12.81
N ALA A 34 2.60 -7.49 -13.34
CA ALA A 34 3.45 -7.35 -14.51
C ALA A 34 4.89 -7.82 -14.21
N ILE A 35 5.34 -7.58 -12.97
CA ILE A 35 6.59 -8.09 -12.42
C ILE A 35 6.23 -8.95 -11.21
N ASN A 36 6.64 -10.23 -11.22
CA ASN A 36 6.33 -11.17 -10.16
C ASN A 36 7.59 -11.69 -9.49
N ILE A 37 7.63 -11.59 -8.17
CA ILE A 37 8.73 -12.02 -7.31
C ILE A 37 8.17 -13.04 -6.33
N TYR A 38 8.62 -14.26 -6.43
CA TYR A 38 8.09 -15.37 -5.65
C TYR A 38 9.20 -16.15 -4.97
N ASN A 39 9.09 -16.32 -3.65
CA ASN A 39 9.99 -17.10 -2.80
C ASN A 39 11.48 -16.81 -3.11
N SER A 40 11.86 -15.54 -3.04
CA SER A 40 13.16 -15.03 -3.49
C SER A 40 13.63 -13.88 -2.60
N LYS A 41 14.88 -13.48 -2.78
CA LYS A 41 15.39 -12.22 -2.24
C LYS A 41 15.60 -11.24 -3.38
N ILE A 42 15.01 -10.05 -3.31
CA ILE A 42 15.08 -9.06 -4.37
C ILE A 42 15.55 -7.71 -3.85
N LYS A 43 16.41 -7.07 -4.61
CA LYS A 43 16.81 -5.70 -4.39
C LYS A 43 16.67 -4.90 -5.67
N LEU A 44 15.81 -3.88 -5.63
CA LEU A 44 15.67 -2.90 -6.70
C LEU A 44 16.19 -1.55 -6.20
N ASN A 45 17.12 -0.96 -6.94
CA ASN A 45 17.67 0.35 -6.61
C ASN A 45 17.78 1.22 -7.86
N ASN A 46 17.30 2.45 -7.78
CA ASN A 46 17.21 3.37 -8.90
C ASN A 46 16.44 2.77 -10.09
N PHE A 47 15.12 2.70 -9.96
CA PHE A 47 14.25 2.05 -10.93
C PHE A 47 13.04 2.92 -11.29
N HIS A 48 12.53 2.74 -12.51
CA HIS A 48 11.31 3.39 -12.98
C HIS A 48 10.32 2.33 -13.48
N ILE A 49 9.08 2.43 -13.01
CA ILE A 49 7.97 1.57 -13.43
C ILE A 49 6.85 2.48 -13.90
N LYS A 50 6.50 2.38 -15.18
CA LYS A 50 5.53 3.29 -15.77
C LYS A 50 4.67 2.64 -16.87
N ASN A 51 3.46 3.16 -17.04
CA ASN A 51 2.50 2.68 -18.04
C ASN A 51 2.25 1.17 -17.89
N ILE A 52 1.82 0.74 -16.71
CA ILE A 52 1.56 -0.67 -16.44
C ILE A 52 0.06 -0.94 -16.46
N PHE A 53 -0.34 -1.96 -17.22
CA PHE A 53 -1.72 -2.44 -17.36
C PHE A 53 -1.82 -3.88 -16.86
N SER A 54 -1.91 -4.05 -15.54
CA SER A 54 -2.04 -5.34 -14.86
C SER A 54 -2.79 -5.17 -13.56
N GLU A 55 -3.10 -6.24 -12.85
CA GLU A 55 -3.66 -6.19 -11.50
C GLU A 55 -2.65 -5.52 -10.56
N ASP A 56 -1.37 -5.93 -10.61
CA ASP A 56 -0.28 -5.27 -9.89
C ASP A 56 0.84 -4.88 -10.85
N ALA A 57 1.52 -3.78 -10.60
CA ALA A 57 2.75 -3.49 -11.34
C ALA A 57 3.89 -4.38 -10.82
N ILE A 58 4.03 -4.53 -9.50
CA ILE A 58 4.91 -5.51 -8.85
C ILE A 58 4.07 -6.34 -7.88
N ASN A 59 4.13 -7.66 -8.00
CA ASN A 59 3.61 -8.60 -7.00
C ASN A 59 4.78 -9.33 -6.33
N ILE A 60 4.86 -9.25 -4.99
CA ILE A 60 5.91 -9.85 -4.17
C ILE A 60 5.27 -10.85 -3.21
N MET A 61 5.58 -12.13 -3.37
CA MET A 61 5.01 -13.17 -2.54
C MET A 61 6.09 -14.00 -1.84
N SER A 62 5.95 -14.19 -0.53
CA SER A 62 6.84 -15.01 0.32
C SER A 62 8.33 -14.67 0.11
N SER A 63 8.67 -13.39 0.06
CA SER A 63 9.98 -12.92 -0.37
C SER A 63 10.53 -11.84 0.54
N ASP A 64 11.87 -11.82 0.68
CA ASP A 64 12.56 -10.69 1.28
C ASP A 64 12.86 -9.64 0.20
N PHE A 65 12.68 -8.36 0.51
CA PHE A 65 12.85 -7.31 -0.48
C PHE A 65 13.49 -6.03 0.06
N LEU A 66 14.16 -5.33 -0.84
CA LEU A 66 14.63 -3.96 -0.66
C LEU A 66 14.30 -3.16 -1.91
N LEU A 67 13.38 -2.20 -1.80
CA LEU A 67 12.97 -1.31 -2.88
C LEU A 67 13.38 0.11 -2.53
N GLU A 68 14.33 0.67 -3.28
CA GLU A 68 14.90 1.97 -2.97
C GLU A 68 15.06 2.85 -4.22
N ASN A 69 14.84 4.17 -4.03
CA ASN A 69 15.09 5.17 -5.07
C ASN A 69 14.30 4.86 -6.36
N GLY A 70 13.01 4.68 -6.25
CA GLY A 70 12.15 4.27 -7.35
C GLY A 70 11.07 5.29 -7.70
N VAL A 71 10.59 5.21 -8.94
CA VAL A 71 9.45 5.99 -9.43
C VAL A 71 8.40 5.04 -10.01
N PHE A 72 7.15 5.22 -9.58
CA PHE A 72 5.97 4.61 -10.18
C PHE A 72 5.10 5.70 -10.79
N ASN A 73 4.69 5.53 -12.03
CA ASN A 73 3.79 6.48 -12.71
C ASN A 73 2.88 5.78 -13.71
N GLU A 74 1.59 6.16 -13.68
CA GLU A 74 0.58 5.63 -14.60
C GLU A 74 0.40 4.11 -14.48
N ILE A 75 -0.11 3.69 -13.33
CA ILE A 75 -0.41 2.28 -13.00
C ILE A 75 -1.92 2.10 -12.98
N SER A 76 -2.42 1.13 -13.74
CA SER A 76 -3.86 0.91 -13.94
C SER A 76 -4.60 0.24 -12.77
N SER A 77 -3.88 -0.31 -11.79
CA SER A 77 -4.44 -0.90 -10.57
C SER A 77 -3.45 -0.70 -9.42
N ASP A 78 -2.98 -1.76 -8.73
CA ASP A 78 -2.05 -1.63 -7.61
C ASP A 78 -0.60 -1.45 -8.11
N ALA A 79 0.16 -0.58 -7.45
CA ALA A 79 1.55 -0.41 -7.86
C ALA A 79 2.45 -1.48 -7.24
N ILE A 80 2.27 -1.79 -5.96
CA ILE A 80 3.01 -2.83 -5.27
C ILE A 80 2.02 -3.62 -4.41
N ASP A 81 1.94 -4.93 -4.63
CA ASP A 81 1.23 -5.89 -3.78
C ASP A 81 2.23 -6.84 -3.13
N ILE A 82 2.15 -7.01 -1.80
CA ILE A 82 3.10 -7.79 -1.01
C ILE A 82 2.37 -8.74 -0.08
N ASP A 83 2.49 -10.04 -0.38
CA ASP A 83 1.98 -11.13 0.43
C ASP A 83 3.10 -11.88 1.14
N TYR A 84 3.00 -12.03 2.47
CA TYR A 84 3.97 -12.78 3.28
C TYR A 84 5.42 -12.29 3.11
N GLY A 85 5.58 -11.00 2.83
CA GLY A 85 6.86 -10.40 2.54
C GLY A 85 7.53 -9.76 3.77
N LYS A 86 8.86 -9.66 3.73
CA LYS A 86 9.61 -8.90 4.73
C LYS A 86 10.64 -8.01 4.05
N GLY A 87 10.63 -6.72 4.37
CA GLY A 87 11.57 -5.84 3.67
C GLY A 87 11.51 -4.37 4.03
N ILE A 88 12.13 -3.60 3.17
CA ILE A 88 12.26 -2.15 3.28
C ILE A 88 11.83 -1.51 1.96
N ILE A 89 11.04 -0.46 2.07
CA ILE A 89 10.66 0.40 0.96
C ILE A 89 11.07 1.83 1.31
N SER A 90 11.91 2.45 0.50
CA SER A 90 12.37 3.79 0.80
C SER A 90 12.64 4.66 -0.43
N ASN A 91 12.48 5.97 -0.25
CA ASN A 91 12.78 6.98 -1.29
C ASN A 91 12.02 6.72 -2.60
N LEU A 92 10.71 6.52 -2.52
CA LEU A 92 9.87 6.32 -3.71
C LEU A 92 9.03 7.56 -4.04
N GLU A 93 8.81 7.76 -5.32
CA GLU A 93 7.79 8.65 -5.86
C GLU A 93 6.71 7.82 -6.57
N MET A 94 5.46 7.92 -6.11
CA MET A 94 4.35 7.11 -6.60
C MET A 94 3.21 8.03 -7.05
N LYS A 95 2.93 8.04 -8.36
CA LYS A 95 1.97 8.97 -8.97
C LYS A 95 1.00 8.27 -9.92
N ASN A 96 -0.22 8.80 -10.01
CA ASN A 96 -1.22 8.35 -10.99
C ASN A 96 -1.45 6.84 -10.92
N ILE A 97 -1.82 6.36 -9.74
CA ILE A 97 -2.09 4.96 -9.46
C ILE A 97 -3.60 4.82 -9.24
N LEU A 98 -4.27 4.00 -10.03
CA LEU A 98 -5.74 3.97 -10.04
C LEU A 98 -6.35 3.19 -8.87
N ASN A 99 -5.60 2.31 -8.20
CA ASN A 99 -6.07 1.59 -7.01
C ASN A 99 -5.13 1.85 -5.82
N ASP A 100 -4.58 0.81 -5.15
CA ASP A 100 -3.69 0.98 -4.00
C ASP A 100 -2.24 1.25 -4.45
N ALA A 101 -1.55 2.21 -3.82
CA ALA A 101 -0.15 2.41 -4.18
C ALA A 101 0.74 1.33 -3.58
N ILE A 102 0.48 0.90 -2.34
CA ILE A 102 1.14 -0.25 -1.72
C ILE A 102 0.10 -1.01 -0.89
N ASP A 103 -0.18 -2.27 -1.24
CA ASP A 103 -1.00 -3.20 -0.44
C ASP A 103 -0.12 -4.25 0.24
N PHE A 104 -0.41 -4.55 1.49
CA PHE A 104 0.30 -5.52 2.31
C PHE A 104 -0.66 -6.55 2.89
N SER A 105 -0.34 -7.82 2.75
CA SER A 105 -1.00 -8.94 3.41
C SER A 105 0.04 -9.79 4.15
N GLU A 106 -0.18 -10.04 5.45
CA GLU A 106 0.70 -10.84 6.32
C GLU A 106 2.20 -10.48 6.24
N SER A 107 2.50 -9.20 6.07
CA SER A 107 3.82 -8.70 5.74
C SER A 107 4.43 -7.84 6.86
N HIS A 108 5.77 -7.84 6.92
CA HIS A 108 6.53 -7.03 7.88
C HIS A 108 7.44 -6.06 7.16
N THR A 109 7.13 -4.76 7.16
CA THR A 109 7.84 -3.79 6.30
C THR A 109 8.11 -2.48 7.00
N ASN A 110 9.31 -1.96 6.77
CA ASN A 110 9.66 -0.57 7.08
C ASN A 110 9.51 0.29 5.82
N VAL A 111 8.73 1.34 5.92
CA VAL A 111 8.40 2.25 4.81
C VAL A 111 8.87 3.65 5.15
N SER A 112 9.68 4.28 4.29
CA SER A 112 10.17 5.62 4.60
C SER A 112 10.39 6.50 3.37
N ASN A 113 10.27 7.82 3.57
CA ASN A 113 10.57 8.83 2.55
C ASN A 113 9.80 8.62 1.24
N ILE A 114 8.49 8.45 1.29
CA ILE A 114 7.68 8.23 0.09
C ILE A 114 6.77 9.43 -0.17
N PHE A 115 6.69 9.79 -1.44
CA PHE A 115 5.76 10.78 -1.94
C PHE A 115 4.68 10.11 -2.79
N PHE A 116 3.43 10.19 -2.33
CA PHE A 116 2.24 9.72 -3.02
C PHE A 116 1.46 10.89 -3.60
N ARG A 117 1.05 10.79 -4.84
CA ARG A 117 0.20 11.79 -5.48
C ARG A 117 -0.79 11.16 -6.46
N ASN A 118 -2.04 11.57 -6.36
CA ASN A 118 -3.12 11.09 -7.23
C ASN A 118 -3.28 9.56 -7.15
N ILE A 119 -3.61 9.08 -5.93
CA ILE A 119 -3.88 7.68 -5.65
C ILE A 119 -5.39 7.46 -5.59
N GLY A 120 -5.88 6.57 -6.43
CA GLY A 120 -7.32 6.37 -6.62
C GLY A 120 -8.00 5.64 -5.47
N ASP A 121 -7.29 4.76 -4.75
CA ASP A 121 -7.81 4.14 -3.52
C ASP A 121 -6.90 4.46 -2.33
N LYS A 122 -5.97 3.62 -1.91
CA LYS A 122 -5.18 3.82 -0.69
C LYS A 122 -3.70 4.07 -1.02
N ALA A 123 -3.10 5.08 -0.39
CA ALA A 123 -1.66 5.25 -0.50
C ALA A 123 -0.90 4.10 0.21
N ILE A 124 -1.36 3.72 1.40
CA ILE A 124 -0.90 2.53 2.13
C ILE A 124 -2.13 1.73 2.58
N SER A 125 -2.16 0.48 2.21
CA SER A 125 -3.15 -0.53 2.61
C SER A 125 -2.45 -1.65 3.35
N ALA A 126 -2.68 -1.80 4.65
CA ALA A 126 -2.11 -2.88 5.46
C ALA A 126 -3.22 -3.80 5.96
N GLY A 127 -3.20 -5.05 5.53
CA GLY A 127 -4.18 -6.07 5.86
C GLY A 127 -3.56 -7.34 6.44
N GLU A 128 -4.41 -8.22 6.91
CA GLU A 128 -4.09 -9.61 7.27
C GLU A 128 -2.87 -9.75 8.21
N ASN A 129 -2.97 -9.17 9.43
CA ASN A 129 -1.90 -9.20 10.45
C ASN A 129 -0.57 -8.56 10.05
N SER A 130 -0.54 -7.71 9.03
CA SER A 130 0.69 -7.00 8.64
C SER A 130 1.20 -6.07 9.75
N LYS A 131 2.52 -5.94 9.85
CA LYS A 131 3.20 -5.03 10.78
C LYS A 131 4.02 -4.03 9.98
N ILE A 132 3.57 -2.79 9.95
CA ILE A 132 4.15 -1.75 9.10
C ILE A 132 4.63 -0.58 9.95
N GLU A 133 5.93 -0.29 9.86
CA GLU A 133 6.55 0.89 10.46
C GLU A 133 6.77 1.94 9.36
N ILE A 134 6.26 3.14 9.58
CA ILE A 134 6.22 4.20 8.57
C ILE A 134 6.88 5.46 9.11
N ASP A 135 7.80 6.03 8.33
CA ASP A 135 8.38 7.33 8.62
C ASP A 135 8.45 8.22 7.39
N ASN A 136 8.15 9.52 7.58
CA ASN A 136 8.27 10.57 6.58
C ASN A 136 7.53 10.28 5.25
N LEU A 137 6.19 10.32 5.31
CA LEU A 137 5.35 10.27 4.10
C LEU A 137 4.76 11.63 3.76
N LYS A 138 4.66 11.88 2.47
CA LYS A 138 3.85 12.95 1.91
C LYS A 138 2.78 12.36 0.99
N ILE A 139 1.51 12.60 1.31
CA ILE A 139 0.36 12.09 0.56
C ILE A 139 -0.47 13.28 0.08
N SER A 140 -0.71 13.37 -1.23
CA SER A 140 -1.49 14.45 -1.81
C SER A 140 -2.48 13.95 -2.87
N ASP A 141 -3.58 14.70 -3.02
CA ASP A 141 -4.57 14.51 -4.09
C ASP A 141 -5.04 13.04 -4.20
N SER A 142 -5.38 12.41 -3.07
CA SER A 142 -5.65 10.97 -2.99
C SER A 142 -6.97 10.68 -2.27
N TYR A 143 -7.55 9.51 -2.50
CA TYR A 143 -8.79 9.12 -1.84
C TYR A 143 -8.55 8.74 -0.38
N LEU A 144 -7.82 7.67 -0.10
CA LEU A 144 -7.40 7.31 1.26
C LEU A 144 -5.88 7.47 1.42
N GLY A 145 -5.48 7.86 2.61
CA GLY A 145 -4.07 7.88 3.00
C GLY A 145 -3.59 6.53 3.52
N ILE A 146 -3.49 6.39 4.85
CA ILE A 146 -2.99 5.17 5.50
C ILE A 146 -4.15 4.36 6.07
N THR A 147 -4.24 3.10 5.69
CA THR A 147 -5.29 2.17 6.13
C THR A 147 -4.69 0.95 6.83
N SER A 148 -5.25 0.61 8.00
CA SER A 148 -4.94 -0.62 8.75
C SER A 148 -6.19 -1.49 8.83
N LYS A 149 -6.13 -2.71 8.31
CA LYS A 149 -7.24 -3.67 8.23
C LYS A 149 -6.87 -4.99 8.94
N ASP A 150 -7.87 -5.76 9.34
CA ASP A 150 -7.78 -7.21 9.58
C ASP A 150 -6.53 -7.63 10.39
N GLY A 151 -6.45 -7.18 11.64
CA GLY A 151 -5.39 -7.56 12.57
C GLY A 151 -4.05 -6.83 12.40
N SER A 152 -3.93 -5.95 11.43
CA SER A 152 -2.67 -5.24 11.18
C SER A 152 -2.35 -4.21 12.25
N ASP A 153 -1.06 -4.03 12.53
CA ASP A 153 -0.51 -2.97 13.40
C ASP A 153 0.35 -2.04 12.56
N VAL A 154 -0.12 -0.79 12.41
CA VAL A 154 0.55 0.23 11.63
C VAL A 154 0.96 1.37 12.55
N ASN A 155 2.26 1.66 12.59
CA ASN A 155 2.83 2.78 13.30
C ASN A 155 3.40 3.78 12.29
N ALA A 156 2.94 5.03 12.30
CA ALA A 156 3.34 6.04 11.34
C ALA A 156 3.77 7.34 12.02
N GLU A 157 4.88 7.91 11.57
CA GLU A 157 5.40 9.16 12.09
C GLU A 157 5.80 10.12 10.97
N ASN A 158 5.79 11.43 11.24
CA ASN A 158 6.19 12.48 10.28
C ASN A 158 5.34 12.49 8.99
N ILE A 159 4.03 12.54 9.12
CA ILE A 159 3.08 12.42 8.00
C ILE A 159 2.58 13.79 7.54
N LYS A 160 2.74 14.08 6.25
CA LYS A 160 2.22 15.29 5.60
C LYS A 160 1.08 14.94 4.67
N ILE A 161 -0.10 15.52 4.90
CA ILE A 161 -1.32 15.29 4.13
C ILE A 161 -1.76 16.59 3.44
N SER A 162 -2.08 16.51 2.17
CA SER A 162 -2.64 17.63 1.40
C SER A 162 -3.73 17.13 0.44
N SER A 163 -4.95 17.67 0.55
CA SER A 163 -6.05 17.29 -0.35
C SER A 163 -6.35 15.79 -0.40
N VAL A 164 -6.32 15.10 0.74
CA VAL A 164 -6.68 13.69 0.85
C VAL A 164 -8.10 13.57 1.39
N THR A 165 -8.97 12.85 0.71
CA THR A 165 -10.37 12.73 1.12
C THR A 165 -10.51 12.15 2.53
N ILE A 166 -9.84 11.03 2.81
CA ILE A 166 -9.82 10.38 4.12
C ILE A 166 -8.36 9.99 4.46
N PRO A 167 -7.64 10.82 5.24
CA PRO A 167 -6.25 10.54 5.60
C PRO A 167 -6.01 9.20 6.28
N PHE A 168 -6.91 8.76 7.15
CA PHE A 168 -6.69 7.58 7.98
C PHE A 168 -7.92 6.69 8.06
N ALA A 169 -7.74 5.39 7.90
CA ALA A 169 -8.81 4.42 8.10
C ALA A 169 -8.31 3.20 8.89
N SER A 170 -9.18 2.65 9.75
CA SER A 170 -8.90 1.36 10.39
C SER A 170 -10.20 0.61 10.61
N TYR A 171 -10.28 -0.63 10.11
CA TYR A 171 -11.51 -1.42 10.15
C TYR A 171 -11.23 -2.91 9.96
N LYS A 172 -12.17 -3.72 10.38
CA LYS A 172 -12.16 -5.16 10.19
C LYS A 172 -13.04 -5.52 9.00
N LYS A 173 -12.45 -6.12 7.96
CA LYS A 173 -13.14 -6.60 6.75
C LYS A 173 -13.38 -8.10 6.82
N LYS A 174 -12.40 -8.85 7.34
CA LYS A 174 -12.39 -10.31 7.43
C LYS A 174 -12.55 -10.73 8.90
N ASN A 175 -13.54 -11.60 9.19
CA ASN A 175 -13.89 -11.94 10.57
C ASN A 175 -12.86 -12.82 11.30
N GLU A 176 -12.07 -13.57 10.57
CA GLU A 176 -11.04 -14.48 11.07
C GLU A 176 -9.82 -13.77 11.66
N TYR A 177 -9.57 -12.51 11.30
CA TYR A 177 -8.43 -11.75 11.82
C TYR A 177 -8.76 -11.00 13.11
N SER A 178 -7.75 -10.60 13.85
CA SER A 178 -7.87 -9.81 15.06
C SER A 178 -8.24 -8.34 14.79
N GLU A 179 -8.29 -7.52 15.82
CA GLU A 179 -8.61 -6.10 15.73
C GLU A 179 -7.43 -5.29 15.16
N PRO A 180 -7.62 -4.49 14.11
CA PRO A 180 -6.54 -3.68 13.55
C PRO A 180 -6.25 -2.44 14.40
N GLN A 181 -4.98 -1.99 14.34
CA GLN A 181 -4.53 -0.80 15.04
C GLN A 181 -3.77 0.13 14.10
N LEU A 182 -4.04 1.43 14.21
CA LEU A 182 -3.34 2.49 13.50
C LEU A 182 -2.89 3.57 14.48
N LYS A 183 -1.58 3.75 14.62
CA LYS A 183 -0.98 4.80 15.46
C LYS A 183 -0.23 5.77 14.58
N ILE A 184 -0.52 7.06 14.73
CA ILE A 184 0.08 8.12 13.93
C ILE A 184 0.56 9.24 14.83
N LYS A 185 1.75 9.76 14.55
CA LYS A 185 2.37 10.87 15.29
C LYS A 185 2.93 11.92 14.33
N LYS A 186 3.07 13.15 14.82
CA LYS A 186 3.66 14.27 14.07
C LYS A 186 3.03 14.47 12.70
N ILE A 187 1.76 14.82 12.70
CA ILE A 187 0.98 15.00 11.47
C ILE A 187 0.88 16.49 11.12
N HIS A 188 1.12 16.78 9.85
CA HIS A 188 0.77 18.05 9.24
C HIS A 188 -0.28 17.80 8.15
N TYR A 189 -1.43 18.44 8.23
CA TYR A 189 -2.49 18.25 7.23
C TYR A 189 -3.06 19.57 6.75
N ASN A 190 -3.31 19.64 5.44
CA ASN A 190 -3.96 20.72 4.75
C ASN A 190 -4.97 20.16 3.74
N GLY A 191 -6.25 20.26 4.07
CA GLY A 191 -7.34 19.75 3.21
C GLY A 191 -7.63 18.25 3.35
N TYR A 192 -8.76 17.95 3.98
CA TYR A 192 -9.38 16.63 4.02
C TYR A 192 -10.90 16.79 4.19
N LYS A 193 -11.67 15.82 3.71
CA LYS A 193 -13.12 15.79 3.96
C LYS A 193 -13.43 15.22 5.34
N LYS A 194 -12.76 14.13 5.71
CA LYS A 194 -12.95 13.46 7.00
C LYS A 194 -11.61 12.90 7.48
N LEU A 195 -11.12 13.37 8.62
CA LEU A 195 -9.79 13.02 9.13
C LEU A 195 -9.57 11.52 9.29
N TYR A 196 -10.58 10.80 9.77
CA TYR A 196 -10.46 9.34 9.92
C TYR A 196 -11.81 8.63 9.80
N LEU A 197 -11.74 7.35 9.42
CA LEU A 197 -12.79 6.36 9.53
C LEU A 197 -12.34 5.21 10.42
N LYS A 198 -13.20 4.73 11.31
CA LYS A 198 -12.97 3.50 12.08
C LYS A 198 -14.28 2.80 12.39
N ASP A 199 -14.25 1.46 12.39
CA ASP A 199 -15.35 0.65 12.91
C ASP A 199 -15.25 0.48 14.45
N LYS A 200 -16.13 -0.35 14.99
CA LYS A 200 -16.17 -0.64 16.42
C LYS A 200 -14.99 -1.49 16.91
N PHE A 201 -14.40 -2.28 16.05
CA PHE A 201 -13.30 -3.19 16.37
C PHE A 201 -11.94 -2.50 16.32
N ALA A 202 -11.77 -1.55 15.44
CA ALA A 202 -10.49 -0.92 15.17
C ALA A 202 -10.06 0.10 16.23
N LYS A 203 -8.75 0.31 16.32
CA LYS A 203 -8.14 1.31 17.19
C LYS A 203 -7.33 2.31 16.38
N ILE A 204 -7.68 3.59 16.48
CA ILE A 204 -6.91 4.70 15.90
C ILE A 204 -6.42 5.60 17.03
N ILE A 205 -5.12 5.89 17.02
CA ILE A 205 -4.46 6.85 17.93
C ILE A 205 -3.75 7.88 17.06
N ILE A 206 -4.09 9.15 17.23
CA ILE A 206 -3.46 10.28 16.50
C ILE A 206 -2.88 11.23 17.54
N ASP A 207 -1.58 11.50 17.48
CA ASP A 207 -0.83 12.36 18.42
C ASP A 207 -1.17 12.01 19.87
N ASN A 208 -1.04 10.74 20.22
CA ASN A 208 -1.35 10.13 21.52
C ASN A 208 -2.81 10.24 21.99
N LYS A 209 -3.72 10.70 21.10
CA LYS A 209 -5.15 10.81 21.41
C LYS A 209 -5.95 9.71 20.73
N LYS A 210 -6.53 8.78 21.52
CA LYS A 210 -7.41 7.72 21.01
C LYS A 210 -8.67 8.32 20.37
N LYS A 211 -8.95 7.94 19.14
CA LYS A 211 -10.16 8.36 18.41
C LYS A 211 -11.34 7.47 18.78
N LYS A 212 -12.44 8.09 19.23
CA LYS A 212 -13.62 7.40 19.77
C LYS A 212 -14.77 7.25 18.79
N LYS A 213 -14.90 8.19 17.81
CA LYS A 213 -16.05 8.21 16.89
C LYS A 213 -16.02 7.00 15.95
N ILE A 214 -17.06 6.18 16.02
CA ILE A 214 -17.26 5.01 15.17
C ILE A 214 -17.98 5.43 13.89
N THR A 215 -17.59 4.88 12.77
CA THR A 215 -18.23 5.05 11.47
C THR A 215 -19.10 3.82 11.20
N LYS A 216 -20.40 4.03 11.05
CA LYS A 216 -21.32 2.98 10.59
C LYS A 216 -21.11 2.74 9.10
N ASN A 217 -21.32 1.51 8.64
CA ASN A 217 -21.21 1.14 7.22
C ASN A 217 -19.89 1.56 6.56
N ILE A 218 -18.78 1.41 7.29
CA ILE A 218 -17.47 1.86 6.82
C ILE A 218 -17.06 1.20 5.49
N LEU A 219 -17.41 -0.06 5.28
CA LEU A 219 -17.12 -0.79 4.05
C LEU A 219 -17.86 -0.16 2.85
N ASP A 220 -19.13 0.22 3.01
CA ASP A 220 -19.89 0.89 1.95
C ASP A 220 -19.27 2.23 1.57
N ILE A 221 -18.75 2.97 2.56
CA ILE A 221 -18.09 4.26 2.31
C ILE A 221 -16.78 4.09 1.55
N ILE A 222 -15.98 3.08 1.91
CA ILE A 222 -14.64 2.89 1.34
C ILE A 222 -14.72 2.20 -0.03
N TYR A 223 -15.58 1.20 -0.20
CA TYR A 223 -15.60 0.37 -1.40
C TYR A 223 -16.68 0.74 -2.41
N ASN A 224 -17.50 1.75 -2.15
CA ASN A 224 -18.47 2.22 -3.14
C ASN A 224 -17.75 3.03 -4.24
N PRO A 225 -17.83 2.61 -5.50
CA PRO A 225 -17.16 3.29 -6.62
C PRO A 225 -17.53 4.77 -6.77
N SER A 226 -18.77 5.16 -6.38
CA SER A 226 -19.22 6.57 -6.45
C SER A 226 -18.45 7.52 -5.52
N HIS A 227 -17.67 7.00 -4.60
CA HIS A 227 -16.90 7.81 -3.65
C HIS A 227 -15.41 7.91 -4.00
N LYS A 228 -14.94 7.08 -4.95
CA LYS A 228 -13.56 7.13 -5.44
C LYS A 228 -13.35 8.33 -6.37
N ILE A 229 -12.18 8.92 -6.29
CA ILE A 229 -11.74 9.96 -7.22
C ILE A 229 -11.07 9.24 -8.39
N TYR A 230 -11.67 9.37 -9.57
CA TYR A 230 -11.06 8.95 -10.83
C TYR A 230 -10.53 10.17 -11.56
#